data_fa933c08c8b59fbc3de886792c27cf0a
#
_entry.id   fa933c08c8b59fbc3de886792c27cf0a
#
_cell.length_a   1.000
_cell.length_b   1.000
_cell.length_c   1.000
_cell.angle_alpha   90.00
_cell.angle_beta   90.00
_cell.angle_gamma   90.00
#
_symmetry.space_group_name_H-M   'P 1'
#
loop_
_entity.id
_entity.type
_entity.pdbx_description
1 polymer ?
#
loop_
_entity_poly.entity_id
_entity_poly.type
_entity_poly.pdbx_seq_one_letter_code
_entity_poly.pdbx_strand_id
1 'polypeptide(L)'
;MGAHESNIVKVGRYRDASQAYAEAVREAQHEHGHSGYNGTISTSHGFVMRKDSPRYGTKKFWKFYDDQIDGTKFAKWNCVEITGAMLKRIKEEEGYKGKRNIKAFYFWGLAASWVKYIIVIIVIKNTWNMKQKVLE
;
A
#
# COMPACT_ATOMS: atom_id res chain seq x y z
N MET A 1 -4.36 -4.69 18.18
CA MET A 1 -3.36 -4.46 17.15
C MET A 1 -3.97 -3.70 16.00
N GLY A 2 -3.34 -2.62 15.56
CA GLY A 2 -3.87 -1.75 14.52
C GLY A 2 -3.52 -2.21 13.11
N ALA A 3 -4.22 -1.63 12.17
CA ALA A 3 -3.89 -1.71 10.76
C ALA A 3 -4.22 -0.36 10.11
N HIS A 4 -3.50 -0.01 9.07
CA HIS A 4 -3.78 1.20 8.31
C HIS A 4 -3.71 0.90 6.82
N GLU A 5 -4.37 1.75 6.04
CA GLU A 5 -4.30 1.66 4.59
C GLU A 5 -2.88 1.91 4.12
N SER A 6 -2.43 1.07 3.21
CA SER A 6 -1.12 1.21 2.59
C SER A 6 -1.22 0.82 1.12
N ASN A 7 -0.36 1.40 0.32
CA ASN A 7 -0.32 1.11 -1.11
C ASN A 7 1.09 1.34 -1.63
N ILE A 8 1.37 0.76 -2.80
CA ILE A 8 2.66 0.96 -3.47
C ILE A 8 2.50 0.73 -4.97
N VAL A 9 3.14 1.57 -5.76
CA VAL A 9 3.31 1.37 -7.20
C VAL A 9 4.68 0.77 -7.43
N LYS A 10 4.73 -0.36 -8.15
CA LYS A 10 6.00 -0.95 -8.58
C LYS A 10 6.09 -0.87 -10.09
N VAL A 11 7.12 -0.25 -10.60
CA VAL A 11 7.38 -0.11 -12.02
C VAL A 11 8.78 -0.62 -12.34
N GLY A 12 8.89 -1.42 -13.39
CA GLY A 12 10.18 -2.01 -13.77
C GLY A 12 10.00 -3.10 -14.82
N ARG A 13 11.07 -3.84 -15.07
CA ARG A 13 11.08 -4.95 -16.02
C ARG A 13 10.60 -6.23 -15.36
N TYR A 14 9.36 -6.21 -14.90
CA TYR A 14 8.74 -7.37 -14.28
C TYR A 14 8.13 -8.29 -15.32
N ARG A 15 8.30 -9.58 -15.11
CA ARG A 15 7.61 -10.60 -15.92
C ARG A 15 6.11 -10.58 -15.63
N ASP A 16 5.76 -10.46 -14.36
CA ASP A 16 4.37 -10.50 -13.89
C ASP A 16 4.25 -9.80 -12.52
N ALA A 17 3.02 -9.75 -12.01
CA ALA A 17 2.72 -9.15 -10.72
C ALA A 17 3.41 -9.87 -9.56
N SER A 18 3.62 -11.18 -9.65
CA SER A 18 4.28 -11.95 -8.59
C SER A 18 5.72 -11.49 -8.39
N GLN A 19 6.45 -11.21 -9.47
CA GLN A 19 7.81 -10.69 -9.39
C GLN A 19 7.84 -9.29 -8.78
N ALA A 20 6.91 -8.43 -9.19
CA ALA A 20 6.78 -7.08 -8.62
C ALA A 20 6.44 -7.13 -7.13
N TYR A 21 5.53 -8.02 -6.73
CA TYR A 21 5.16 -8.23 -5.33
C TYR A 21 6.34 -8.69 -4.49
N ALA A 22 7.08 -9.69 -4.96
CA ALA A 22 8.24 -10.21 -4.24
C ALA A 22 9.31 -9.13 -4.01
N GLU A 23 9.55 -8.29 -5.02
CA GLU A 23 10.48 -7.17 -4.88
C GLU A 23 9.97 -6.13 -3.90
N ALA A 24 8.68 -5.79 -3.96
CA ALA A 24 8.07 -4.83 -3.03
C ALA A 24 8.19 -5.29 -1.58
N VAL A 25 7.92 -6.57 -1.32
CA VAL A 25 8.05 -7.15 0.03
C VAL A 25 9.49 -7.11 0.50
N ARG A 26 10.43 -7.49 -0.36
CA ARG A 26 11.87 -7.50 -0.02
C ARG A 26 12.38 -6.09 0.30
N GLU A 27 12.02 -5.11 -0.51
CA GLU A 27 12.40 -3.72 -0.27
C GLU A 27 11.81 -3.18 1.03
N ALA A 28 10.54 -3.48 1.29
CA ALA A 28 9.87 -3.07 2.51
C ALA A 28 10.53 -3.67 3.75
N GLN A 29 10.91 -4.95 3.70
CA GLN A 29 11.64 -5.60 4.79
C GLN A 29 13.02 -5.00 4.99
N HIS A 30 13.71 -4.65 3.91
CA HIS A 30 15.02 -4.01 3.98
C HIS A 30 14.93 -2.64 4.66
N GLU A 31 13.91 -1.84 4.35
CA GLU A 31 13.76 -0.50 4.88
C GLU A 31 13.11 -0.46 6.27
N HIS A 32 12.18 -1.37 6.56
CA HIS A 32 11.31 -1.33 7.74
C HIS A 32 11.41 -2.55 8.65
N GLY A 33 12.30 -3.52 8.33
CA GLY A 33 12.50 -4.72 9.12
C GLY A 33 11.54 -5.85 8.80
N HIS A 34 11.70 -6.97 9.48
CA HIS A 34 10.99 -8.22 9.22
C HIS A 34 9.81 -8.46 10.17
N SER A 35 9.45 -7.48 10.99
CA SER A 35 8.29 -7.60 11.88
C SER A 35 7.01 -7.78 11.07
N GLY A 36 6.08 -8.62 11.55
CA GLY A 36 4.74 -8.75 10.98
C GLY A 36 3.86 -7.53 11.18
N TYR A 37 4.37 -6.45 11.79
CA TYR A 37 3.61 -5.25 12.16
C TYR A 37 4.32 -3.97 11.73
N ASN A 38 5.16 -4.04 10.70
CA ASN A 38 5.95 -2.89 10.24
C ASN A 38 5.16 -1.87 9.40
N GLY A 39 3.87 -2.11 9.16
CA GLY A 39 3.00 -1.15 8.47
C GLY A 39 3.17 -1.08 6.97
N THR A 40 3.77 -2.09 6.35
CA THR A 40 4.06 -2.12 4.92
C THR A 40 3.46 -3.35 4.24
N ILE A 41 3.64 -3.42 2.92
CA ILE A 41 3.23 -4.58 2.10
C ILE A 41 3.83 -5.89 2.62
N SER A 42 4.97 -5.85 3.32
CA SER A 42 5.58 -7.06 3.87
C SER A 42 4.73 -7.74 4.95
N THR A 43 3.71 -7.04 5.47
CA THR A 43 2.75 -7.63 6.41
C THR A 43 1.61 -8.35 5.71
N SER A 44 1.50 -8.25 4.38
CA SER A 44 0.47 -8.92 3.60
C SER A 44 0.77 -10.43 3.46
N HIS A 45 -0.28 -11.19 3.18
CA HIS A 45 -0.19 -12.63 2.97
C HIS A 45 -0.36 -13.00 1.50
N GLY A 46 0.29 -12.26 0.61
CA GLY A 46 0.16 -12.42 -0.82
C GLY A 46 -0.74 -11.35 -1.44
N PHE A 47 -1.15 -11.56 -2.67
CA PHE A 47 -2.00 -10.61 -3.39
C PHE A 47 -2.97 -11.34 -4.32
N VAL A 48 -4.03 -10.62 -4.70
CA VAL A 48 -5.01 -11.07 -5.69
C VAL A 48 -5.06 -10.07 -6.82
N MET A 49 -4.89 -10.52 -8.06
CA MET A 49 -5.11 -9.68 -9.23
C MET A 49 -6.59 -9.37 -9.37
N ARG A 50 -6.94 -8.09 -9.40
CA ARG A 50 -8.32 -7.64 -9.53
C ARG A 50 -8.63 -7.32 -10.99
N LYS A 51 -9.01 -8.35 -11.73
CA LYS A 51 -9.37 -8.21 -13.16
C LYS A 51 -10.70 -7.48 -13.34
N ASP A 52 -11.51 -7.44 -12.30
CA ASP A 52 -12.80 -6.74 -12.25
C ASP A 52 -12.66 -5.24 -11.93
N SER A 53 -11.45 -4.76 -11.72
CA SER A 53 -11.17 -3.37 -11.35
C SER A 53 -11.43 -2.40 -12.51
N PRO A 54 -12.00 -1.21 -12.22
CA PRO A 54 -11.91 -0.08 -13.14
C PRO A 54 -10.45 0.29 -13.43
N ARG A 55 -10.23 1.09 -14.46
CA ARG A 55 -8.89 1.56 -14.83
C ARG A 55 -8.27 2.35 -13.68
N TYR A 56 -7.02 2.03 -13.35
CA TYR A 56 -6.26 2.71 -12.30
C TYR A 56 -6.23 4.23 -12.52
N GLY A 57 -6.42 4.97 -11.44
CA GLY A 57 -6.35 6.43 -11.44
C GLY A 57 -7.66 7.12 -11.79
N THR A 58 -8.71 6.39 -12.15
CA THR A 58 -10.03 6.96 -12.40
C THR A 58 -10.83 7.11 -11.12
N LYS A 59 -11.87 7.94 -11.16
CA LYS A 59 -12.78 8.12 -10.02
C LYS A 59 -13.46 6.80 -9.63
N LYS A 60 -13.84 5.99 -10.61
CA LYS A 60 -14.42 4.66 -10.40
C LYS A 60 -13.42 3.73 -9.71
N PHE A 61 -12.14 3.83 -10.04
CA PHE A 61 -11.10 3.03 -9.40
C PHE A 61 -11.00 3.34 -7.91
N TRP A 62 -11.03 4.61 -7.53
CA TRP A 62 -10.88 4.98 -6.11
C TRP A 62 -12.08 4.53 -5.27
N LYS A 63 -13.27 4.49 -5.86
CA LYS A 63 -14.43 3.87 -5.20
C LYS A 63 -14.23 2.35 -5.04
N PHE A 64 -13.75 1.70 -6.09
CA PHE A 64 -13.41 0.28 -6.05
C PHE A 64 -12.35 -0.01 -4.99
N TYR A 65 -11.33 0.83 -4.90
CA TYR A 65 -10.29 0.75 -3.87
C TYR A 65 -10.91 0.70 -2.47
N ASP A 66 -11.77 1.63 -2.15
CA ASP A 66 -12.42 1.70 -0.85
C ASP A 66 -13.29 0.47 -0.57
N ASP A 67 -14.02 -0.01 -1.57
CA ASP A 67 -14.88 -1.18 -1.44
C ASP A 67 -14.08 -2.47 -1.20
N GLN A 68 -12.84 -2.52 -1.69
CA GLN A 68 -12.01 -3.73 -1.64
C GLN A 68 -10.94 -3.71 -0.54
N ILE A 69 -10.79 -2.63 0.20
CA ILE A 69 -9.75 -2.55 1.22
C ILE A 69 -10.07 -3.35 2.47
N ASP A 70 -11.33 -3.41 2.85
CA ASP A 70 -11.77 -4.19 4.00
C ASP A 70 -11.54 -5.68 3.74
N GLY A 71 -11.14 -6.40 4.77
CA GLY A 71 -10.85 -7.82 4.65
C GLY A 71 -9.42 -8.14 4.22
N THR A 72 -8.61 -7.13 3.88
CA THR A 72 -7.19 -7.36 3.54
C THR A 72 -6.28 -7.40 4.76
N LYS A 73 -6.79 -7.09 5.94
CA LYS A 73 -6.02 -7.15 7.18
C LYS A 73 -5.63 -8.60 7.47
N PHE A 74 -4.33 -8.87 7.58
CA PHE A 74 -3.76 -10.22 7.74
C PHE A 74 -4.16 -11.18 6.62
N ALA A 75 -4.49 -10.65 5.45
CA ALA A 75 -4.94 -11.43 4.30
C ALA A 75 -4.18 -10.97 3.05
N LYS A 76 -4.63 -11.45 1.90
CA LYS A 76 -4.06 -11.05 0.61
C LYS A 76 -4.45 -9.62 0.28
N TRP A 77 -3.50 -8.87 -0.25
CA TRP A 77 -3.72 -7.53 -0.77
C TRP A 77 -4.31 -7.58 -2.17
N ASN A 78 -4.85 -6.45 -2.61
CA ASN A 78 -5.35 -6.30 -3.98
C ASN A 78 -4.23 -5.79 -4.89
N CYS A 79 -4.30 -6.16 -6.16
CA CYS A 79 -3.35 -5.69 -7.16
C CYS A 79 -4.06 -5.43 -8.49
N VAL A 80 -3.66 -4.36 -9.16
CA VAL A 80 -4.06 -4.10 -10.55
C VAL A 80 -2.84 -3.76 -11.38
N GLU A 81 -2.86 -4.15 -12.65
CA GLU A 81 -1.83 -3.73 -13.61
C GLU A 81 -2.19 -2.34 -14.12
N ILE A 82 -1.20 -1.46 -14.19
CA ILE A 82 -1.36 -0.12 -14.73
C ILE A 82 -0.97 -0.14 -16.19
N THR A 83 -1.87 0.29 -17.05
CA THR A 83 -1.69 0.25 -18.51
C THR A 83 -2.04 1.59 -19.14
N GLY A 84 -1.79 1.72 -20.46
CA GLY A 84 -2.21 2.88 -21.25
C GLY A 84 -1.50 4.18 -20.86
N ALA A 85 -2.26 5.26 -20.85
CA ALA A 85 -1.72 6.61 -20.58
C ALA A 85 -1.10 6.74 -19.20
N MET A 86 -1.68 6.09 -18.20
CA MET A 86 -1.10 6.11 -16.85
C MET A 86 0.24 5.39 -16.78
N LEU A 87 0.39 4.28 -17.49
CA LEU A 87 1.69 3.60 -17.57
C LEU A 87 2.73 4.51 -18.22
N LYS A 88 2.37 5.17 -19.31
CA LYS A 88 3.26 6.10 -20.01
C LYS A 88 3.73 7.21 -19.06
N ARG A 89 2.81 7.79 -18.30
CA ARG A 89 3.10 8.84 -17.33
C ARG A 89 4.05 8.35 -16.23
N ILE A 90 3.77 7.18 -15.67
CA ILE A 90 4.60 6.60 -14.61
C ILE A 90 5.99 6.27 -15.14
N LYS A 91 6.10 5.74 -16.35
CA LYS A 91 7.39 5.49 -16.99
C LYS A 91 8.22 6.77 -17.12
N GLU A 92 7.60 7.86 -17.52
CA GLU A 92 8.29 9.16 -17.63
C GLU A 92 8.77 9.65 -16.27
N GLU A 93 7.93 9.56 -15.24
CA GLU A 93 8.25 10.00 -13.89
C GLU A 93 9.38 9.16 -13.26
N GLU A 94 9.44 7.87 -13.58
CA GLU A 94 10.41 6.94 -12.98
C GLU A 94 11.66 6.70 -13.84
N GLY A 95 11.82 7.46 -14.93
CA GLY A 95 13.02 7.38 -15.76
C GLY A 95 13.05 6.25 -16.78
N TYR A 96 11.89 5.66 -17.08
CA TYR A 96 11.77 4.57 -18.06
C TYR A 96 11.22 5.02 -19.42
N LYS A 97 11.18 6.33 -19.67
CA LYS A 97 10.66 6.86 -20.94
C LYS A 97 11.34 6.20 -22.13
N GLY A 98 10.56 5.68 -23.08
CA GLY A 98 11.06 5.04 -24.29
C GLY A 98 11.64 3.65 -24.10
N LYS A 99 11.70 3.14 -22.87
CA LYS A 99 12.21 1.79 -22.59
C LYS A 99 11.14 0.74 -22.80
N ARG A 100 11.53 -0.44 -23.29
CA ARG A 100 10.63 -1.56 -23.58
C ARG A 100 10.51 -2.50 -22.39
N ASN A 101 9.44 -3.29 -22.38
CA ASN A 101 9.19 -4.35 -21.39
C ASN A 101 9.06 -3.83 -19.95
N ILE A 102 8.54 -2.61 -19.81
CA ILE A 102 8.27 -2.01 -18.51
C ILE A 102 6.81 -2.25 -18.17
N LYS A 103 6.56 -2.81 -16.99
CA LYS A 103 5.22 -3.01 -16.43
C LYS A 103 5.11 -2.26 -15.13
N ALA A 104 3.90 -1.86 -14.78
CA ALA A 104 3.62 -1.23 -13.50
C ALA A 104 2.42 -1.90 -12.85
N PHE A 105 2.51 -2.07 -11.54
CA PHE A 105 1.48 -2.70 -10.71
C PHE A 105 1.20 -1.84 -9.50
N TYR A 106 -0.05 -1.74 -9.13
CA TYR A 106 -0.50 -1.04 -7.94
C TYR A 106 -1.03 -2.06 -6.94
N PHE A 107 -0.44 -2.08 -5.76
CA PHE A 107 -0.85 -2.95 -4.66
C PHE A 107 -1.47 -2.11 -3.56
N TRP A 108 -2.59 -2.55 -2.98
CA TRP A 108 -3.20 -1.86 -1.86
C TRP A 108 -3.85 -2.84 -0.90
N GLY A 109 -3.88 -2.48 0.37
CA GLY A 109 -4.48 -3.27 1.42
C GLY A 109 -4.30 -2.63 2.79
N LEU A 110 -4.74 -3.35 3.81
CA LEU A 110 -4.53 -2.97 5.20
C LEU A 110 -3.24 -3.61 5.70
N ALA A 111 -2.29 -2.78 6.09
CA ALA A 111 -1.02 -3.23 6.65
C ALA A 111 -1.10 -3.27 8.17
N ALA A 112 -0.72 -4.39 8.76
CA ALA A 112 -0.65 -4.52 10.21
C ALA A 112 0.46 -3.61 10.75
N SER A 113 0.16 -2.85 11.80
CA SER A 113 1.09 -1.86 12.31
C SER A 113 0.90 -1.60 13.80
N TRP A 114 2.01 -1.54 14.52
CA TRP A 114 2.05 -1.02 15.88
C TRP A 114 2.02 0.51 15.92
N VAL A 115 2.47 1.17 14.84
CA VAL A 115 2.60 2.63 14.79
C VAL A 115 1.25 3.32 14.96
N LYS A 116 0.20 2.85 14.30
CA LYS A 116 -1.14 3.43 14.44
C LYS A 116 -1.65 3.33 15.88
N TYR A 117 -1.42 2.20 16.52
CA TYR A 117 -1.78 1.99 17.92
C TYR A 117 -1.03 2.96 18.85
N ILE A 118 0.27 3.13 18.63
CA ILE A 118 1.11 4.05 19.40
C ILE A 118 0.62 5.49 19.23
N ILE A 119 0.28 5.90 18.01
CA ILE A 119 -0.25 7.24 17.74
C ILE A 119 -1.55 7.49 18.48
N VAL A 120 -2.47 6.52 18.49
CA VAL A 120 -3.74 6.63 19.23
C VAL A 120 -3.47 6.80 20.72
N ILE A 121 -2.56 6.05 21.30
CA ILE A 121 -2.18 6.17 22.73
C ILE A 121 -1.62 7.56 23.01
N ILE A 122 -0.75 8.09 22.15
CA ILE A 122 -0.16 9.43 22.31
C ILE A 122 -1.25 10.50 22.28
N VAL A 123 -2.20 10.40 21.35
CA VAL A 123 -3.31 11.36 21.25
C VAL A 123 -4.18 11.32 22.52
N ILE A 124 -4.49 10.14 23.01
CA ILE A 124 -5.27 9.98 24.26
C ILE A 124 -4.54 10.59 25.45
N LYS A 125 -3.24 10.34 25.58
CA LYS A 125 -2.42 10.90 26.67
C LYS A 125 -2.34 12.43 26.60
N ASN A 126 -2.17 12.99 25.41
CA ASN A 126 -2.11 14.44 25.22
C ASN A 126 -3.45 15.10 25.56
N THR A 127 -4.57 14.49 25.17
CA THR A 127 -5.91 14.97 25.51
C THR A 127 -6.12 14.96 27.03
N TRP A 128 -5.71 13.88 27.69
CA TRP A 128 -5.77 13.77 29.15
C TRP A 128 -4.95 14.86 29.83
N ASN A 129 -3.71 15.07 29.39
CA ASN A 129 -2.84 16.11 29.96
C ASN A 129 -3.40 17.51 29.79
N MET A 130 -4.03 17.81 28.66
CA MET A 130 -4.69 19.08 28.41
C MET A 130 -5.85 19.30 29.37
N LYS A 131 -6.66 18.27 29.64
CA LYS A 131 -7.77 18.33 30.59
C LYS A 131 -7.26 18.60 32.01
N GLN A 132 -6.15 18.00 32.40
CA GLN A 132 -5.55 18.24 33.73
C GLN A 132 -5.08 19.68 33.87
N LYS A 133 -4.48 20.27 32.83
CA LYS A 133 -4.03 21.67 32.87
C LYS A 133 -5.21 22.63 33.02
N VAL A 134 -6.35 22.35 32.42
CA VAL A 134 -7.55 23.21 32.53
C VAL A 134 -8.16 23.16 33.94
N LEU A 135 -8.01 22.03 34.63
CA LEU A 135 -8.53 21.85 35.99
C LEU A 135 -7.62 22.44 37.09
N GLU A 136 -6.37 22.73 36.76
CA GLU A 136 -5.46 23.42 37.66
C GLU A 136 -5.71 24.93 37.62
#